data_e75f0ffe1a4549c202a9c8cefefccbeb
#
_entry.id   e75f0ffe1a4549c202a9c8cefefccbeb
#
_cell.length_a   1.000
_cell.length_b   1.000
_cell.length_c   1.000
_cell.angle_alpha   90.00
_cell.angle_beta   90.00
_cell.angle_gamma   90.00
#
_symmetry.space_group_name_H-M   'P 1'
#
loop_
_entity.id
_entity.type
_entity.pdbx_description
1 polymer ?
#
loop_
_entity_poly.entity_id
_entity_poly.type
_entity_poly.pdbx_seq_one_letter_code
_entity_poly.pdbx_strand_id
1 'polypeptide(L)'
;MTRKEDDEVKESARELQERILEEIRRTYSPAVIDHWQNPRNFKALESPDGYAGVKGVCGDTMEMFLRVKDEKVIECTFQTDGCGTTIVCGSVATELAAGRPIIEVLGAVNAAEILRVLGGLPEDSVHCAQLAAETLRRALADYLYHKNEPWKKNYKKM
;
A
#
# COMPACT_ATOMS: atom_id res chain seq x y z
N MET A 1 -17.38 21.85 -34.83
CA MET A 1 -17.64 20.41 -34.63
C MET A 1 -19.12 20.16 -34.69
N THR A 2 -19.54 19.19 -35.50
CA THR A 2 -20.94 18.78 -35.55
C THR A 2 -21.21 17.75 -34.44
N ARG A 3 -22.48 17.64 -34.03
CA ARG A 3 -22.93 16.69 -33.00
C ARG A 3 -22.53 15.24 -33.33
N LYS A 4 -22.42 14.93 -34.64
CA LYS A 4 -22.05 13.62 -35.17
C LYS A 4 -20.55 13.33 -34.96
N GLU A 5 -19.70 14.34 -35.14
CA GLU A 5 -18.24 14.23 -34.89
C GLU A 5 -17.94 14.05 -33.38
N ASP A 6 -18.69 14.72 -32.51
CA ASP A 6 -18.57 14.56 -31.07
C ASP A 6 -18.99 13.16 -30.60
N ASP A 7 -20.01 12.57 -31.21
CA ASP A 7 -20.48 11.23 -30.91
C ASP A 7 -19.48 10.15 -31.39
N GLU A 8 -18.88 10.34 -32.56
CA GLU A 8 -17.83 9.45 -33.10
C GLU A 8 -16.56 9.48 -32.23
N VAL A 9 -16.16 10.65 -31.75
CA VAL A 9 -15.00 10.79 -30.84
C VAL A 9 -15.27 10.09 -29.51
N LYS A 10 -16.47 10.25 -28.95
CA LYS A 10 -16.88 9.59 -27.70
C LYS A 10 -16.91 8.07 -27.85
N GLU A 11 -17.40 7.55 -28.96
CA GLU A 11 -17.41 6.10 -29.23
C GLU A 11 -16.02 5.52 -29.37
N SER A 12 -15.14 6.19 -30.12
CA SER A 12 -13.72 5.80 -30.24
C SER A 12 -12.98 5.81 -28.91
N ALA A 13 -13.28 6.81 -28.04
CA ALA A 13 -12.72 6.88 -26.70
C ALA A 13 -13.19 5.71 -25.81
N ARG A 14 -14.46 5.33 -25.92
CA ARG A 14 -15.02 4.15 -25.22
C ARG A 14 -14.35 2.86 -25.65
N GLU A 15 -14.23 2.63 -26.95
CA GLU A 15 -13.57 1.44 -27.51
C GLU A 15 -12.13 1.32 -27.03
N LEU A 16 -11.38 2.42 -27.03
CA LEU A 16 -10.00 2.46 -26.53
C LEU A 16 -9.95 2.13 -25.04
N GLN A 17 -10.85 2.71 -24.24
CA GLN A 17 -10.93 2.47 -22.81
C GLN A 17 -11.25 1.00 -22.51
N GLU A 18 -12.16 0.38 -23.24
CA GLU A 18 -12.50 -1.03 -23.09
C GLU A 18 -11.31 -1.93 -23.41
N ARG A 19 -10.53 -1.64 -24.47
CA ARG A 19 -9.32 -2.38 -24.81
C ARG A 19 -8.26 -2.28 -23.72
N ILE A 20 -8.04 -1.10 -23.16
CA ILE A 20 -7.11 -0.89 -22.06
C ILE A 20 -7.54 -1.69 -20.83
N LEU A 21 -8.81 -1.66 -20.48
CA LEU A 21 -9.36 -2.43 -19.36
C LEU A 21 -9.22 -3.94 -19.57
N GLU A 22 -9.42 -4.43 -20.77
CA GLU A 22 -9.20 -5.85 -21.09
C GLU A 22 -7.74 -6.27 -20.93
N GLU A 23 -6.79 -5.46 -21.39
CA GLU A 23 -5.37 -5.72 -21.19
C GLU A 23 -4.99 -5.73 -19.70
N ILE A 24 -5.50 -4.78 -18.94
CA ILE A 24 -5.30 -4.73 -17.49
C ILE A 24 -5.85 -6.00 -16.82
N ARG A 25 -7.03 -6.44 -17.20
CA ARG A 25 -7.65 -7.67 -16.67
C ARG A 25 -6.89 -8.94 -17.04
N ARG A 26 -6.16 -8.95 -18.14
CA ARG A 26 -5.30 -10.06 -18.54
C ARG A 26 -3.99 -10.10 -17.76
N THR A 27 -3.45 -8.94 -17.42
CA THR A 27 -2.16 -8.79 -16.74
C THR A 27 -2.29 -8.88 -15.22
N TYR A 28 -3.36 -8.32 -14.67
CA TYR A 28 -3.57 -8.20 -13.22
C TYR A 28 -4.80 -8.93 -12.76
N SER A 29 -4.73 -9.49 -11.54
CA SER A 29 -5.87 -10.15 -10.92
C SER A 29 -6.99 -9.17 -10.57
N PRO A 30 -8.23 -9.66 -10.34
CA PRO A 30 -9.32 -8.82 -9.83
C PRO A 30 -8.98 -8.13 -8.50
N ALA A 31 -8.22 -8.78 -7.62
CA ALA A 31 -7.79 -8.21 -6.36
C ALA A 31 -6.86 -7.01 -6.55
N VAL A 32 -5.89 -7.11 -7.47
CA VAL A 32 -5.00 -5.99 -7.82
C VAL A 32 -5.80 -4.81 -8.35
N ILE A 33 -6.73 -5.06 -9.25
CA ILE A 33 -7.57 -4.01 -9.86
C ILE A 33 -8.43 -3.34 -8.79
N ASP A 34 -9.02 -4.11 -7.88
CA ASP A 34 -9.84 -3.59 -6.78
C ASP A 34 -9.04 -2.66 -5.86
N HIS A 35 -7.87 -3.09 -5.41
CA HIS A 35 -7.00 -2.26 -4.57
C HIS A 35 -6.46 -1.03 -5.30
N TRP A 36 -6.28 -1.11 -6.60
CA TRP A 36 -5.86 0.03 -7.40
C TRP A 36 -6.97 1.07 -7.57
N GLN A 37 -8.19 0.62 -7.83
CA GLN A 37 -9.34 1.51 -7.97
C GLN A 37 -9.81 2.09 -6.62
N ASN A 38 -9.68 1.32 -5.55
CA ASN A 38 -10.11 1.68 -4.21
C ASN A 38 -9.01 1.40 -3.18
N PRO A 39 -7.89 2.16 -3.19
CA PRO A 39 -6.83 1.95 -2.22
C PRO A 39 -7.34 2.20 -0.79
N ARG A 40 -7.06 1.23 0.10
CA ARG A 40 -7.41 1.32 1.51
C ARG A 40 -6.28 2.00 2.28
N ASN A 41 -6.65 2.82 3.25
CA ASN A 41 -5.70 3.41 4.20
C ASN A 41 -4.63 4.30 3.57
N PHE A 42 -4.88 4.86 2.40
CA PHE A 42 -3.95 5.76 1.71
C PHE A 42 -4.05 7.18 2.27
N LYS A 43 -3.42 7.39 3.42
CA LYS A 43 -3.37 8.67 4.14
C LYS A 43 -2.27 8.66 5.19
N ALA A 44 -1.84 9.85 5.64
CA ALA A 44 -0.99 10.00 6.82
C ALA A 44 -1.82 9.97 8.10
N LEU A 45 -1.19 9.63 9.23
CA LEU A 45 -1.76 9.78 10.57
C LEU A 45 -1.00 10.88 11.30
N GLU A 46 -1.75 11.70 12.05
CA GLU A 46 -1.16 12.65 12.99
C GLU A 46 -0.69 11.91 14.25
N SER A 47 0.52 12.24 14.69
CA SER A 47 1.12 11.66 15.91
C SER A 47 1.00 10.13 15.97
N PRO A 48 1.53 9.40 14.98
CA PRO A 48 1.46 7.95 14.98
C PRO A 48 2.28 7.38 16.14
N ASP A 49 1.88 6.18 16.62
CA ASP A 49 2.62 5.44 17.62
C ASP A 49 3.86 4.74 17.05
N GLY A 50 3.81 4.37 15.78
CA GLY A 50 4.93 3.84 15.01
C GLY A 50 4.94 4.43 13.60
N TYR A 51 6.14 4.63 13.06
CA TYR A 51 6.34 5.22 11.74
C TYR A 51 7.60 4.68 11.10
N ALA A 52 7.56 4.50 9.79
CA ALA A 52 8.76 4.28 8.99
C ALA A 52 8.59 4.83 7.59
N GLY A 53 9.69 5.32 7.03
CA GLY A 53 9.81 5.65 5.61
C GLY A 53 10.94 4.83 5.00
N VAL A 54 10.67 4.13 3.93
CA VAL A 54 11.64 3.25 3.26
C VAL A 54 11.67 3.57 1.77
N LYS A 55 12.88 3.72 1.23
CA LYS A 55 13.09 3.85 -0.20
C LYS A 55 13.40 2.49 -0.80
N GLY A 56 12.59 2.05 -1.75
CA GLY A 56 12.77 0.78 -2.45
C GLY A 56 13.84 0.82 -3.53
N VAL A 57 14.14 -0.34 -4.09
CA VAL A 57 15.17 -0.53 -5.13
C VAL A 57 14.85 0.23 -6.43
N CYS A 58 13.57 0.47 -6.71
CA CYS A 58 13.12 1.23 -7.89
C CYS A 58 13.12 2.75 -7.68
N GLY A 59 13.49 3.23 -6.49
CA GLY A 59 13.48 4.64 -6.13
C GLY A 59 12.19 5.15 -5.51
N ASP A 60 11.13 4.34 -5.47
CA ASP A 60 9.88 4.67 -4.81
C ASP A 60 10.07 4.70 -3.30
N THR A 61 9.44 5.67 -2.63
CA THR A 61 9.43 5.76 -1.18
C THR A 61 8.04 5.39 -0.66
N MET A 62 7.99 4.59 0.39
CA MET A 62 6.76 4.28 1.10
C MET A 62 6.90 4.67 2.57
N GLU A 63 5.88 5.31 3.08
CA GLU A 63 5.75 5.64 4.50
C GLU A 63 4.58 4.86 5.09
N MET A 64 4.76 4.32 6.29
CA MET A 64 3.67 3.69 7.03
C MET A 64 3.53 4.28 8.42
N PHE A 65 2.30 4.40 8.85
CA PHE A 65 1.89 5.02 10.11
C PHE A 65 1.04 4.03 10.89
N LEU A 66 1.38 3.83 12.15
CA LEU A 66 0.68 2.91 13.04
C LEU A 66 0.07 3.64 14.21
N ARG A 67 -1.15 3.24 14.55
CA ARG A 67 -1.76 3.53 15.83
C ARG A 67 -1.96 2.22 16.57
N VAL A 68 -1.41 2.12 17.77
CA VAL A 68 -1.40 0.89 18.56
C VAL A 68 -2.07 1.13 19.91
N LYS A 69 -2.92 0.20 20.32
CA LYS A 69 -3.56 0.18 21.63
C LYS A 69 -3.63 -1.26 22.13
N ASP A 70 -3.21 -1.48 23.37
CA ASP A 70 -3.23 -2.79 24.03
C ASP A 70 -2.52 -3.89 23.19
N GLU A 71 -1.32 -3.55 22.66
CA GLU A 71 -0.49 -4.42 21.80
C GLU A 71 -1.17 -4.85 20.49
N LYS A 72 -2.20 -4.12 20.09
CA LYS A 72 -2.95 -4.36 18.85
C LYS A 72 -2.83 -3.17 17.92
N VAL A 73 -2.60 -3.43 16.64
CA VAL A 73 -2.62 -2.39 15.58
C VAL A 73 -4.09 -2.02 15.34
N ILE A 74 -4.51 -0.88 15.84
CA ILE A 74 -5.90 -0.41 15.66
C ILE A 74 -6.08 0.35 14.36
N GLU A 75 -5.02 0.96 13.84
CA GLU A 75 -5.02 1.66 12.55
C GLU A 75 -3.63 1.55 11.93
N CYS A 76 -3.60 1.27 10.63
CA CYS A 76 -2.38 1.24 9.83
C CYS A 76 -2.66 1.95 8.52
N THR A 77 -1.90 2.98 8.21
CA THR A 77 -2.05 3.77 6.99
C THR A 77 -0.72 3.92 6.27
N PHE A 78 -0.76 4.35 5.02
CA PHE A 78 0.47 4.53 4.24
C PHE A 78 0.37 5.71 3.28
N GLN A 79 1.52 6.20 2.88
CA GLN A 79 1.69 7.10 1.74
C GLN A 79 2.84 6.62 0.89
N THR A 80 2.80 6.89 -0.40
CA THR A 80 3.87 6.56 -1.34
C THR A 80 3.86 7.52 -2.52
N ASP A 81 5.03 7.75 -3.10
CA ASP A 81 5.23 8.43 -4.37
C ASP A 81 5.33 7.45 -5.54
N GLY A 82 5.19 6.15 -5.26
CA GLY A 82 5.35 5.08 -6.23
C GLY A 82 4.17 4.91 -7.18
N CYS A 83 4.33 3.95 -8.09
CA CYS A 83 3.34 3.61 -9.11
C CYS A 83 2.14 2.82 -8.54
N GLY A 84 1.20 2.48 -9.43
CA GLY A 84 -0.02 1.75 -9.06
C GLY A 84 0.22 0.46 -8.29
N THR A 85 1.22 -0.33 -8.66
CA THR A 85 1.56 -1.58 -7.95
C THR A 85 2.10 -1.33 -6.55
N THR A 86 2.83 -0.25 -6.35
CA THR A 86 3.30 0.17 -5.01
C THR A 86 2.11 0.56 -4.13
N ILE A 87 1.16 1.32 -4.66
CA ILE A 87 -0.08 1.68 -3.95
C ILE A 87 -0.89 0.43 -3.58
N VAL A 88 -1.04 -0.50 -4.50
CA VAL A 88 -1.77 -1.75 -4.28
C VAL A 88 -1.13 -2.57 -3.15
N CYS A 89 0.19 -2.70 -3.13
CA CYS A 89 0.90 -3.44 -2.08
C CYS A 89 0.78 -2.76 -0.72
N GLY A 90 0.86 -1.44 -0.65
CA GLY A 90 0.62 -0.67 0.58
C GLY A 90 -0.81 -0.83 1.09
N SER A 91 -1.79 -0.81 0.18
CA SER A 91 -3.20 -1.04 0.50
C SER A 91 -3.41 -2.40 1.15
N VAL A 92 -2.88 -3.48 0.56
CA VAL A 92 -2.99 -4.84 1.11
C VAL A 92 -2.27 -4.96 2.45
N ALA A 93 -1.03 -4.48 2.54
CA ALA A 93 -0.23 -4.59 3.76
C ALA A 93 -0.93 -3.92 4.95
N THR A 94 -1.45 -2.72 4.77
CA THR A 94 -2.15 -1.98 5.82
C THR A 94 -3.47 -2.64 6.21
N GLU A 95 -4.21 -3.16 5.25
CA GLU A 95 -5.45 -3.91 5.50
C GLU A 95 -5.19 -5.19 6.29
N LEU A 96 -4.12 -5.92 5.96
CA LEU A 96 -3.73 -7.13 6.68
C LEU A 96 -3.27 -6.85 8.11
N ALA A 97 -2.66 -5.69 8.35
CA ALA A 97 -2.16 -5.32 9.68
C ALA A 97 -3.25 -4.80 10.61
N ALA A 98 -4.23 -4.08 10.08
CA ALA A 98 -5.26 -3.41 10.89
C ALA A 98 -6.10 -4.41 11.69
N GLY A 99 -6.28 -4.12 12.97
CA GLY A 99 -7.10 -4.93 13.89
C GLY A 99 -6.43 -6.17 14.45
N ARG A 100 -5.15 -6.42 14.15
CA ARG A 100 -4.42 -7.61 14.62
C ARG A 100 -3.41 -7.27 15.72
N PRO A 101 -3.15 -8.21 16.63
CA PRO A 101 -2.04 -8.08 17.57
C PRO A 101 -0.70 -7.93 16.83
N ILE A 102 0.21 -7.12 17.39
CA ILE A 102 1.53 -6.87 16.79
C ILE A 102 2.28 -8.15 16.48
N ILE A 103 2.23 -9.12 17.38
CA ILE A 103 2.95 -10.39 17.22
C ILE A 103 2.44 -11.18 15.99
N GLU A 104 1.14 -11.13 15.73
CA GLU A 104 0.57 -11.76 14.53
C GLU A 104 0.99 -11.02 13.25
N VAL A 105 0.99 -9.69 13.28
CA VAL A 105 1.41 -8.90 12.12
C VAL A 105 2.86 -9.18 11.75
N LEU A 106 3.75 -9.24 12.74
CA LEU A 106 5.16 -9.55 12.53
C LEU A 106 5.39 -10.94 11.92
N GLY A 107 4.56 -11.91 12.29
CA GLY A 107 4.68 -13.29 11.78
C GLY A 107 3.95 -13.54 10.48
N ALA A 108 2.84 -12.85 10.23
CA ALA A 108 1.93 -13.18 9.13
C ALA A 108 2.02 -12.24 7.93
N VAL A 109 2.34 -10.96 8.14
CA VAL A 109 2.36 -9.97 7.04
C VAL A 109 3.76 -9.87 6.45
N ASN A 110 3.97 -10.51 5.34
CA ASN A 110 5.22 -10.52 4.59
C ASN A 110 4.93 -10.39 3.08
N ALA A 111 5.97 -10.28 2.27
CA ALA A 111 5.84 -10.13 0.83
C ALA A 111 5.05 -11.29 0.18
N ALA A 112 5.29 -12.52 0.64
CA ALA A 112 4.60 -13.71 0.13
C ALA A 112 3.09 -13.65 0.41
N GLU A 113 2.69 -13.22 1.60
CA GLU A 113 1.28 -13.08 1.96
C GLU A 113 0.59 -11.97 1.17
N ILE A 114 1.27 -10.84 0.98
CA ILE A 114 0.76 -9.74 0.13
C ILE A 114 0.52 -10.25 -1.30
N LEU A 115 1.48 -10.97 -1.86
CA LEU A 115 1.35 -11.57 -3.19
C LEU A 115 0.23 -12.61 -3.25
N ARG A 116 0.07 -13.41 -2.20
CA ARG A 116 -1.01 -14.40 -2.12
C ARG A 116 -2.38 -13.73 -2.17
N VAL A 117 -2.58 -12.68 -1.38
CA VAL A 117 -3.86 -11.92 -1.36
C VAL A 117 -4.15 -11.30 -2.73
N LEU A 118 -3.11 -10.82 -3.41
CA LEU A 118 -3.25 -10.21 -4.72
C LEU A 118 -3.39 -11.24 -5.87
N GLY A 119 -3.17 -12.53 -5.59
CA GLY A 119 -3.15 -13.53 -6.66
C GLY A 119 -1.92 -13.44 -7.55
N GLY A 120 -0.83 -12.84 -7.05
CA GLY A 120 0.41 -12.63 -7.76
C GLY A 120 0.51 -11.24 -8.41
N LEU A 121 1.73 -10.88 -8.77
CA LEU A 121 2.08 -9.67 -9.53
C LEU A 121 3.06 -10.06 -10.63
N PRO A 122 3.17 -9.26 -11.71
CA PRO A 122 4.26 -9.43 -12.69
C PRO A 122 5.63 -9.40 -12.00
N GLU A 123 6.60 -10.16 -12.54
CA GLU A 123 7.94 -10.30 -11.94
C GLU A 123 8.62 -8.96 -11.65
N ASP A 124 8.46 -8.00 -12.54
CA ASP A 124 9.02 -6.66 -12.40
C ASP A 124 8.37 -5.81 -11.30
N SER A 125 7.26 -6.27 -10.74
CA SER A 125 6.49 -5.59 -9.69
C SER A 125 6.55 -6.28 -8.32
N VAL A 126 7.18 -7.45 -8.21
CA VAL A 126 7.28 -8.21 -6.95
C VAL A 126 8.01 -7.41 -5.86
N HIS A 127 8.98 -6.58 -6.22
CA HIS A 127 9.71 -5.72 -5.29
C HIS A 127 8.79 -4.73 -4.55
N CYS A 128 7.63 -4.38 -5.12
CA CYS A 128 6.66 -3.52 -4.46
C CYS A 128 6.06 -4.18 -3.20
N ALA A 129 5.82 -5.50 -3.26
CA ALA A 129 5.38 -6.27 -2.09
C ALA A 129 6.46 -6.34 -1.01
N GLN A 130 7.72 -6.48 -1.41
CA GLN A 130 8.86 -6.46 -0.50
C GLN A 130 9.00 -5.10 0.18
N LEU A 131 8.84 -4.01 -0.56
CA LEU A 131 8.87 -2.64 -0.02
C LEU A 131 7.78 -2.43 1.02
N ALA A 132 6.55 -2.84 0.72
CA ALA A 132 5.42 -2.71 1.65
C ALA A 132 5.64 -3.51 2.93
N ALA A 133 6.07 -4.76 2.82
CA ALA A 133 6.36 -5.62 3.97
C ALA A 133 7.50 -5.07 4.83
N GLU A 134 8.58 -4.60 4.21
CA GLU A 134 9.73 -4.02 4.93
C GLU A 134 9.35 -2.71 5.63
N THR A 135 8.57 -1.86 4.98
CA THR A 135 8.11 -0.60 5.58
C THR A 135 7.25 -0.86 6.81
N LEU A 136 6.32 -1.81 6.71
CA LEU A 136 5.48 -2.23 7.84
C LEU A 136 6.33 -2.78 9.00
N ARG A 137 7.27 -3.66 8.70
CA ARG A 137 8.17 -4.24 9.71
C ARG A 137 8.97 -3.16 10.45
N ARG A 138 9.48 -2.18 9.72
CA ARG A 138 10.22 -1.06 10.32
C ARG A 138 9.33 -0.13 11.14
N ALA A 139 8.09 0.09 10.71
CA ALA A 139 7.13 0.88 11.51
C ALA A 139 6.79 0.18 12.82
N LEU A 140 6.61 -1.13 12.81
CA LEU A 140 6.42 -1.93 14.03
C LEU A 140 7.64 -1.91 14.94
N ALA A 141 8.83 -2.03 14.38
CA ALA A 141 10.09 -1.93 15.12
C ALA A 141 10.25 -0.55 15.76
N ASP A 142 9.90 0.51 15.06
CA ASP A 142 9.89 1.88 15.59
C ASP A 142 8.95 2.01 16.80
N TYR A 143 7.74 1.45 16.70
CA TYR A 143 6.81 1.41 17.84
C TYR A 143 7.39 0.67 19.03
N LEU A 144 7.90 -0.53 18.82
CA LEU A 144 8.45 -1.36 19.89
C LEU A 144 9.66 -0.71 20.58
N TYR A 145 10.50 -0.03 19.81
CA TYR A 145 11.63 0.72 20.33
C TYR A 145 11.19 1.89 21.22
N HIS A 146 10.24 2.70 20.76
CA HIS A 146 9.76 3.88 21.49
C HIS A 146 8.81 3.55 22.63
N LYS A 147 8.17 2.40 22.61
CA LYS A 147 7.36 1.91 23.73
C LYS A 147 8.17 1.83 25.02
N ASN A 148 9.41 1.41 24.91
CA ASN A 148 10.32 1.27 26.05
C ASN A 148 11.06 2.58 26.40
N GLU A 149 11.13 3.51 25.45
CA GLU A 149 11.84 4.79 25.60
C GLU A 149 11.04 5.96 25.00
N PRO A 150 9.90 6.33 25.64
CA PRO A 150 8.96 7.31 25.07
C PRO A 150 9.56 8.69 24.78
N TRP A 151 10.58 9.10 25.56
CA TRP A 151 11.25 10.40 25.38
C TRP A 151 12.02 10.52 24.09
N LYS A 152 12.48 9.43 23.49
CA LYS A 152 13.20 9.45 22.21
C LYS A 152 12.33 9.78 21.01
N LYS A 153 11.02 9.59 21.13
CA LYS A 153 10.06 9.90 20.06
C LYS A 153 10.05 11.39 19.70
N ASN A 154 10.33 12.26 20.66
CA ASN A 154 10.36 13.71 20.45
C ASN A 154 11.59 14.19 19.67
N TYR A 155 12.68 13.44 19.67
CA TYR A 155 13.91 13.80 18.95
C TYR A 155 13.85 13.48 17.46
N LYS A 156 13.03 12.55 17.04
CA LYS A 156 12.88 12.20 15.61
C LYS A 156 12.02 13.19 14.81
N LYS A 157 11.27 14.03 15.46
CA LYS A 157 10.43 15.06 14.83
C LYS A 157 11.18 16.36 14.52
N MET A 158 12.42 16.44 14.91
CA MET A 158 13.31 17.54 14.60
C MET A 158 14.35 17.14 13.54
#